data_febc25ee76fd0d36f759fdd1c7171c9c
#
_entry.id   febc25ee76fd0d36f759fdd1c7171c9c
#
_cell.length_a   1.000
_cell.length_b   1.000
_cell.length_c   1.000
_cell.angle_alpha   90.00
_cell.angle_beta   90.00
_cell.angle_gamma   90.00
#
_symmetry.space_group_name_H-M   'P 1'
#
loop_
_entity.id
_entity.type
_entity.pdbx_description
1 polymer ?
#
loop_
_entity_poly.entity_id
_entity_poly.type
_entity_poly.pdbx_seq_one_letter_code
_entity_poly.pdbx_strand_id
1 'polypeptide(L)'
;MKKRFTALFLALAMLFSLTACSPNFKAYMDKTKEVNNWAGSEGVASGEVAVSFKDDESKKDISLKIPVSVTTKTEGKDKAEVKLVYDFTALKNLVAQEEPDALKDFPLKDKLELNMFVDASDPNNTRMIMDKGFFKAMTAGEENEFLDSIKEEYIELPTDTNMGLNKKAIAYLNSAEFESDLINFAETAFKGFEAKNDIKVDGNKFSYEADINQLTDDGVNALAAMVKNWDSAKTILADLLNKMGAPVKVEDLDMDASEFNKDEITKQASQIKETLKGSKVKMDTVFDKDKVKQNISLYINVENEFKMNVKVNSETKKNESIKVTMPTSVKKLSQDEYIQLTMPNQEPVIFVTINGDAVEFPDQEPVIVNDRTLVPFRALLEQMGATDITWDAANRTVRAKQGDKAIALEIDNKVAIVGDKKVELDVPAQIIGDRTMVPLRFISENFGYTVKFEKASPIFYTIEVNNISDEEIQKKQEAQLKELEKEMKTEDKEKSKESAKSVGIIGGADGATSIQTKAK
;
A
#
# COMPACT_ATOMS: atom_id res chain seq x y z
N MET A 1 13.23 -0.77 12.05
CA MET A 1 12.97 -1.10 10.64
C MET A 1 13.53 -2.46 10.25
N LYS A 2 14.81 -2.77 10.51
CA LYS A 2 15.48 -4.04 10.11
C LYS A 2 14.69 -5.32 10.45
N LYS A 3 14.19 -5.50 11.67
CA LYS A 3 13.42 -6.71 12.07
C LYS A 3 12.12 -6.91 11.29
N ARG A 4 11.48 -5.83 10.85
CA ARG A 4 10.25 -5.89 10.03
C ARG A 4 10.54 -6.31 8.60
N PHE A 5 11.70 -5.90 8.05
CA PHE A 5 12.16 -6.32 6.72
C PHE A 5 12.44 -7.82 6.67
N THR A 6 13.19 -8.36 7.63
CA THR A 6 13.51 -9.80 7.68
C THR A 6 12.25 -10.66 7.80
N ALA A 7 11.28 -10.24 8.63
CA ALA A 7 10.00 -10.96 8.76
C ALA A 7 9.17 -10.92 7.45
N LEU A 8 9.18 -9.78 6.74
CA LEU A 8 8.50 -9.65 5.45
C LEU A 8 9.16 -10.53 4.38
N PHE A 9 10.50 -10.55 4.31
CA PHE A 9 11.24 -11.42 3.41
C PHE A 9 11.02 -12.90 3.71
N LEU A 10 10.96 -13.27 4.97
CA LEU A 10 10.66 -14.65 5.36
C LEU A 10 9.22 -15.05 4.99
N ALA A 11 8.25 -14.16 5.16
CA ALA A 11 6.88 -14.39 4.73
C ALA A 11 6.77 -14.53 3.20
N LEU A 12 7.46 -13.67 2.45
CA LEU A 12 7.58 -13.78 0.99
C LEU A 12 8.28 -15.08 0.58
N ALA A 13 9.39 -15.45 1.23
CA ALA A 13 10.09 -16.70 0.97
C ALA A 13 9.22 -17.93 1.28
N MET A 14 8.37 -17.88 2.32
CA MET A 14 7.38 -18.94 2.58
C MET A 14 6.33 -19.04 1.47
N LEU A 15 5.87 -17.91 0.92
CA LEU A 15 4.96 -17.91 -0.22
C LEU A 15 5.64 -18.42 -1.49
N PHE A 16 6.88 -18.05 -1.74
CA PHE A 16 7.66 -18.53 -2.88
C PHE A 16 8.18 -19.95 -2.72
N SER A 17 8.33 -20.46 -1.48
CA SER A 17 8.67 -21.88 -1.27
C SER A 17 7.58 -22.85 -1.74
N LEU A 18 6.33 -22.36 -1.81
CA LEU A 18 5.22 -23.06 -2.45
C LEU A 18 5.41 -23.19 -3.98
N THR A 19 6.26 -22.34 -4.56
CA THR A 19 6.37 -22.14 -6.01
C THR A 19 7.77 -22.45 -6.57
N ALA A 20 8.72 -22.89 -5.72
CA ALA A 20 10.08 -23.11 -6.17
C ALA A 20 10.16 -24.25 -7.18
N CYS A 21 10.57 -23.91 -8.35
CA CYS A 21 11.17 -24.61 -9.49
C CYS A 21 11.16 -26.16 -9.51
N SER A 22 10.22 -26.82 -8.81
CA SER A 22 10.08 -28.25 -8.91
C SER A 22 9.43 -28.63 -10.26
N PRO A 23 9.79 -29.76 -10.84
CA PRO A 23 9.11 -30.26 -12.05
C PRO A 23 7.60 -30.39 -11.87
N ASN A 24 7.13 -30.71 -10.66
CA ASN A 24 5.72 -30.85 -10.34
C ASN A 24 5.00 -29.51 -10.29
N PHE A 25 5.63 -28.50 -9.74
CA PHE A 25 5.09 -27.13 -9.79
C PHE A 25 5.02 -26.60 -11.22
N LYS A 26 6.07 -26.82 -12.02
CA LYS A 26 6.07 -26.45 -13.43
C LYS A 26 4.92 -27.14 -14.18
N ALA A 27 4.72 -28.44 -13.96
CA ALA A 27 3.60 -29.17 -14.54
C ALA A 27 2.23 -28.61 -14.11
N TYR A 28 2.09 -28.18 -12.84
CA TYR A 28 0.90 -27.48 -12.34
C TYR A 28 0.67 -26.15 -13.07
N MET A 29 1.72 -25.34 -13.23
CA MET A 29 1.64 -24.07 -13.94
C MET A 29 1.31 -24.24 -15.42
N ASP A 30 1.89 -25.23 -16.09
CA ASP A 30 1.57 -25.56 -17.48
C ASP A 30 0.08 -25.92 -17.65
N LYS A 31 -0.48 -26.69 -16.70
CA LYS A 31 -1.91 -27.00 -16.70
C LYS A 31 -2.78 -25.77 -16.43
N THR A 32 -2.38 -24.91 -15.51
CA THR A 32 -3.08 -23.64 -15.25
C THR A 32 -3.08 -22.76 -16.49
N LYS A 33 -1.95 -22.70 -17.21
CA LYS A 33 -1.83 -21.95 -18.46
C LYS A 33 -2.76 -22.49 -19.57
N GLU A 34 -2.90 -23.81 -19.69
CA GLU A 34 -3.88 -24.42 -20.60
C GLU A 34 -5.30 -23.91 -20.31
N VAL A 35 -5.68 -23.83 -19.03
CA VAL A 35 -7.00 -23.33 -18.59
C VAL A 35 -7.17 -21.83 -18.89
N ASN A 36 -6.16 -21.02 -18.60
CA ASN A 36 -6.16 -19.58 -18.86
C ASN A 36 -6.25 -19.24 -20.37
N ASN A 37 -5.93 -20.21 -21.24
CA ASN A 37 -6.04 -20.07 -22.69
C ASN A 37 -7.38 -20.53 -23.26
N TRP A 38 -8.34 -20.96 -22.43
CA TRP A 38 -9.67 -21.27 -22.92
C TRP A 38 -10.35 -20.05 -23.54
N ALA A 39 -11.05 -20.24 -24.65
CA ALA A 39 -11.77 -19.15 -25.33
C ALA A 39 -12.94 -18.60 -24.51
N GLY A 40 -13.36 -19.32 -23.49
CA GLY A 40 -14.34 -18.89 -22.50
C GLY A 40 -14.49 -19.92 -21.40
N SER A 41 -14.87 -19.44 -20.22
CA SER A 41 -15.12 -20.31 -19.07
C SER A 41 -16.20 -19.75 -18.14
N GLU A 42 -16.81 -20.63 -17.38
CA GLU A 42 -17.68 -20.31 -16.26
C GLU A 42 -17.20 -21.05 -15.01
N GLY A 43 -17.16 -20.35 -13.88
CA GLY A 43 -16.68 -20.88 -12.62
C GLY A 43 -17.65 -20.61 -11.48
N VAL A 44 -17.71 -21.54 -10.56
CA VAL A 44 -18.40 -21.36 -9.28
C VAL A 44 -17.43 -21.77 -8.18
N ALA A 45 -17.24 -20.89 -7.21
CA ALA A 45 -16.56 -21.21 -5.98
C ALA A 45 -17.52 -20.99 -4.81
N SER A 46 -17.47 -21.86 -3.84
CA SER A 46 -18.19 -21.73 -2.57
C SER A 46 -17.24 -22.02 -1.42
N GLY A 47 -17.37 -21.27 -0.36
CA GLY A 47 -16.49 -21.42 0.78
C GLY A 47 -17.08 -20.86 2.05
N GLU A 48 -16.33 -21.03 3.11
CA GLU A 48 -16.65 -20.52 4.44
C GLU A 48 -15.37 -19.97 5.07
N VAL A 49 -15.46 -18.78 5.61
CA VAL A 49 -14.46 -18.24 6.54
C VAL A 49 -15.02 -18.42 7.94
N ALA A 50 -14.45 -19.34 8.71
CA ALA A 50 -14.80 -19.55 10.10
C ALA A 50 -13.69 -18.93 10.98
N VAL A 51 -14.09 -18.05 11.89
CA VAL A 51 -13.19 -17.34 12.81
C VAL A 51 -13.65 -17.67 14.24
N SER A 52 -12.70 -17.96 15.12
CA SER A 52 -12.99 -18.04 16.54
C SER A 52 -11.90 -17.34 17.36
N PHE A 53 -12.30 -16.60 18.35
CA PHE A 53 -11.43 -15.86 19.26
C PHE A 53 -12.05 -15.84 20.66
N LYS A 54 -11.21 -15.56 21.65
CA LYS A 54 -11.70 -15.32 23.02
C LYS A 54 -12.04 -13.86 23.19
N ASP A 55 -13.22 -13.60 23.68
CA ASP A 55 -13.56 -12.27 24.14
C ASP A 55 -12.83 -11.96 25.46
N ASP A 56 -12.12 -10.84 25.50
CA ASP A 56 -11.27 -10.48 26.63
C ASP A 56 -12.06 -10.13 27.90
N GLU A 57 -13.27 -9.61 27.75
CA GLU A 57 -14.12 -9.20 28.87
C GLU A 57 -14.92 -10.39 29.42
N SER A 58 -15.67 -11.08 28.59
CA SER A 58 -16.52 -12.19 29.00
C SER A 58 -15.77 -13.52 29.15
N LYS A 59 -14.53 -13.63 28.65
CA LYS A 59 -13.74 -14.88 28.55
C LYS A 59 -14.45 -16.00 27.78
N LYS A 60 -15.49 -15.69 27.03
CA LYS A 60 -16.21 -16.65 26.16
C LYS A 60 -15.51 -16.84 24.83
N ASP A 61 -15.61 -18.05 24.29
CA ASP A 61 -15.19 -18.32 22.92
C ASP A 61 -16.28 -17.84 21.95
N ILE A 62 -15.98 -16.83 21.15
CA ILE A 62 -16.82 -16.36 20.05
C ILE A 62 -16.42 -17.13 18.80
N SER A 63 -17.40 -17.69 18.10
CA SER A 63 -17.18 -18.38 16.83
C SER A 63 -18.14 -17.86 15.78
N LEU A 64 -17.60 -17.41 14.65
CA LEU A 64 -18.34 -16.83 13.56
C LEU A 64 -18.02 -17.59 12.28
N LYS A 65 -19.06 -17.85 11.46
CA LYS A 65 -18.95 -18.44 10.14
C LYS A 65 -19.56 -17.51 9.11
N ILE A 66 -18.78 -17.17 8.11
CA ILE A 66 -19.18 -16.30 7.01
C ILE A 66 -19.09 -17.12 5.71
N PRO A 67 -20.22 -17.62 5.20
CA PRO A 67 -20.25 -18.23 3.87
C PRO A 67 -19.95 -17.23 2.78
N VAL A 68 -19.15 -17.66 1.81
CA VAL A 68 -18.76 -16.86 0.65
C VAL A 68 -19.01 -17.67 -0.61
N SER A 69 -19.59 -17.06 -1.63
CA SER A 69 -19.70 -17.67 -2.95
C SER A 69 -19.22 -16.69 -4.03
N VAL A 70 -18.55 -17.24 -5.04
CA VAL A 70 -18.06 -16.50 -6.20
C VAL A 70 -18.53 -17.20 -7.45
N THR A 71 -19.11 -16.46 -8.39
CA THR A 71 -19.33 -16.93 -9.75
C THR A 71 -18.51 -16.10 -10.71
N THR A 72 -17.92 -16.75 -11.70
CA THR A 72 -17.09 -16.10 -12.71
C THR A 72 -17.55 -16.51 -14.10
N LYS A 73 -17.49 -15.57 -15.02
CA LYS A 73 -17.59 -15.83 -16.46
C LYS A 73 -16.45 -15.12 -17.15
N THR A 74 -15.79 -15.80 -18.08
CA THR A 74 -14.73 -15.19 -18.87
C THR A 74 -15.01 -15.43 -20.36
N GLU A 75 -14.84 -14.40 -21.16
CA GLU A 75 -14.84 -14.47 -22.62
C GLU A 75 -13.40 -14.24 -23.10
N GLY A 76 -12.68 -15.32 -23.32
CA GLY A 76 -11.24 -15.29 -23.56
C GLY A 76 -10.46 -14.70 -22.38
N LYS A 77 -9.43 -13.92 -22.71
CA LYS A 77 -8.64 -13.14 -21.77
C LYS A 77 -9.13 -11.69 -21.66
N ASP A 78 -10.11 -11.34 -22.49
CA ASP A 78 -10.47 -9.95 -22.74
C ASP A 78 -11.59 -9.45 -21.82
N LYS A 79 -12.54 -10.33 -21.46
CA LYS A 79 -13.67 -9.93 -20.65
C LYS A 79 -13.94 -10.90 -19.51
N ALA A 80 -14.29 -10.34 -18.37
CA ALA A 80 -14.68 -11.10 -17.19
C ALA A 80 -15.87 -10.45 -16.47
N GLU A 81 -16.74 -11.30 -15.95
CA GLU A 81 -17.79 -10.98 -14.98
C GLU A 81 -17.53 -11.79 -13.71
N VAL A 82 -17.47 -11.12 -12.57
CA VAL A 82 -17.28 -11.75 -11.26
C VAL A 82 -18.43 -11.29 -10.36
N LYS A 83 -19.17 -12.24 -9.82
CA LYS A 83 -20.16 -11.99 -8.78
C LYS A 83 -19.70 -12.63 -7.48
N LEU A 84 -19.57 -11.82 -6.44
CA LEU A 84 -19.16 -12.20 -5.10
C LEU A 84 -20.33 -12.02 -4.14
N VAL A 85 -20.61 -13.01 -3.32
CA VAL A 85 -21.68 -12.94 -2.31
C VAL A 85 -21.11 -13.35 -0.95
N TYR A 86 -21.22 -12.45 0.01
CA TYR A 86 -20.98 -12.70 1.43
C TYR A 86 -22.30 -12.87 2.17
N ASP A 87 -22.40 -13.89 3.01
CA ASP A 87 -23.56 -14.08 3.91
C ASP A 87 -23.20 -13.70 5.33
N PHE A 88 -23.67 -12.53 5.76
CA PHE A 88 -23.42 -11.97 7.08
C PHE A 88 -24.52 -12.29 8.09
N THR A 89 -25.47 -13.16 7.77
CA THR A 89 -26.60 -13.48 8.66
C THR A 89 -26.14 -13.91 10.06
N ALA A 90 -25.10 -14.74 10.14
CA ALA A 90 -24.55 -15.19 11.42
C ALA A 90 -23.90 -14.04 12.22
N LEU A 91 -23.15 -13.18 11.54
CA LEU A 91 -22.53 -11.98 12.15
C LEU A 91 -23.60 -11.02 12.67
N LYS A 92 -24.60 -10.73 11.86
CA LYS A 92 -25.73 -9.86 12.25
C LYS A 92 -26.46 -10.37 13.47
N ASN A 93 -26.73 -11.68 13.54
CA ASN A 93 -27.37 -12.29 14.69
C ASN A 93 -26.49 -12.20 15.95
N LEU A 94 -25.18 -12.37 15.81
CA LEU A 94 -24.24 -12.23 16.92
C LEU A 94 -24.24 -10.79 17.45
N VAL A 95 -24.09 -9.79 16.58
CA VAL A 95 -24.12 -8.37 16.95
C VAL A 95 -25.45 -7.99 17.58
N ALA A 96 -26.57 -8.49 17.05
CA ALA A 96 -27.90 -8.25 17.62
C ALA A 96 -28.07 -8.79 19.04
N GLN A 97 -27.32 -9.85 19.40
CA GLN A 97 -27.37 -10.45 20.74
C GLN A 97 -26.45 -9.76 21.74
N GLU A 98 -25.24 -9.40 21.32
CA GLU A 98 -24.22 -8.83 22.22
C GLU A 98 -24.32 -7.29 22.29
N GLU A 99 -24.54 -6.61 21.14
CA GLU A 99 -24.61 -5.16 21.02
C GLU A 99 -25.76 -4.70 20.10
N PRO A 100 -27.04 -4.78 20.57
CA PRO A 100 -28.19 -4.49 19.70
C PRO A 100 -28.20 -3.07 19.11
N ASP A 101 -27.61 -2.11 19.81
CA ASP A 101 -27.56 -0.71 19.38
C ASP A 101 -26.54 -0.48 18.26
N ALA A 102 -25.49 -1.27 18.17
CA ALA A 102 -24.50 -1.19 17.09
C ALA A 102 -25.12 -1.42 15.70
N LEU A 103 -26.19 -2.21 15.58
CA LEU A 103 -26.91 -2.41 14.33
C LEU A 103 -27.75 -1.20 13.89
N LYS A 104 -28.02 -0.24 14.79
CA LYS A 104 -28.72 1.01 14.43
C LYS A 104 -27.76 1.96 13.73
N ASP A 105 -26.52 2.01 14.23
CA ASP A 105 -25.48 2.89 13.70
C ASP A 105 -24.82 2.25 12.45
N PHE A 106 -24.77 0.92 12.41
CA PHE A 106 -24.21 0.15 11.30
C PHE A 106 -25.19 -0.91 10.79
N PRO A 107 -26.09 -0.57 9.84
CA PRO A 107 -27.13 -1.48 9.34
C PRO A 107 -26.54 -2.57 8.45
N LEU A 108 -26.04 -3.65 9.05
CA LEU A 108 -25.49 -4.80 8.32
C LEU A 108 -26.59 -5.53 7.56
N LYS A 109 -26.42 -5.68 6.24
CA LYS A 109 -27.31 -6.51 5.42
C LYS A 109 -27.02 -8.00 5.66
N ASP A 110 -28.04 -8.84 5.54
CA ASP A 110 -27.87 -10.30 5.65
C ASP A 110 -26.93 -10.83 4.59
N LYS A 111 -27.00 -10.28 3.37
CA LYS A 111 -26.12 -10.63 2.27
C LYS A 111 -25.58 -9.38 1.58
N LEU A 112 -24.30 -9.42 1.24
CA LEU A 112 -23.66 -8.44 0.40
C LEU A 112 -23.33 -9.11 -0.93
N GLU A 113 -23.96 -8.64 -2.01
CA GLU A 113 -23.67 -9.05 -3.37
C GLU A 113 -22.87 -7.96 -4.07
N LEU A 114 -21.76 -8.35 -4.69
CA LEU A 114 -20.85 -7.46 -5.40
C LEU A 114 -20.63 -7.99 -6.81
N ASN A 115 -20.85 -7.16 -7.80
CA ASN A 115 -20.62 -7.50 -9.20
C ASN A 115 -19.48 -6.62 -9.75
N MET A 116 -18.54 -7.27 -10.41
CA MET A 116 -17.41 -6.63 -11.06
C MET A 116 -17.30 -7.13 -12.50
N PHE A 117 -17.02 -6.19 -13.40
CA PHE A 117 -16.79 -6.46 -14.81
C PHE A 117 -15.43 -5.89 -15.22
N VAL A 118 -14.73 -6.65 -16.03
CA VAL A 118 -13.47 -6.23 -16.63
C VAL A 118 -13.59 -6.37 -18.15
N ASP A 119 -13.19 -5.33 -18.88
CA ASP A 119 -13.05 -5.35 -20.33
C ASP A 119 -11.65 -4.88 -20.71
N ALA A 120 -10.81 -5.82 -21.09
CA ALA A 120 -9.44 -5.61 -21.55
C ALA A 120 -9.28 -5.83 -23.07
N SER A 121 -10.40 -5.78 -23.83
CA SER A 121 -10.40 -5.96 -25.29
C SER A 121 -9.56 -4.89 -25.99
N ASP A 122 -9.45 -3.69 -25.40
CA ASP A 122 -8.48 -2.66 -25.76
C ASP A 122 -7.40 -2.56 -24.68
N PRO A 123 -6.17 -3.03 -24.93
CA PRO A 123 -5.09 -2.97 -23.97
C PRO A 123 -4.74 -1.55 -23.49
N ASN A 124 -5.05 -0.52 -24.32
CA ASN A 124 -4.81 0.88 -23.96
C ASN A 124 -5.96 1.49 -23.12
N ASN A 125 -7.09 0.78 -23.01
CA ASN A 125 -8.26 1.27 -22.32
C ASN A 125 -8.99 0.13 -21.60
N THR A 126 -8.27 -0.59 -20.74
CA THR A 126 -8.89 -1.60 -19.86
C THR A 126 -9.90 -0.93 -18.95
N ARG A 127 -11.14 -1.43 -18.96
CA ARG A 127 -12.24 -0.92 -18.16
C ARG A 127 -12.50 -1.85 -16.98
N MET A 128 -12.62 -1.29 -15.79
CA MET A 128 -13.05 -1.99 -14.58
C MET A 128 -14.32 -1.33 -14.06
N ILE A 129 -15.38 -2.10 -14.00
CA ILE A 129 -16.70 -1.61 -13.62
C ILE A 129 -17.19 -2.42 -12.42
N MET A 130 -17.64 -1.73 -11.40
CA MET A 130 -18.15 -2.33 -10.16
C MET A 130 -19.57 -1.83 -9.89
N ASP A 131 -20.38 -2.63 -9.22
CA ASP A 131 -21.66 -2.14 -8.77
C ASP A 131 -21.52 -1.09 -7.64
N LYS A 132 -22.49 -0.21 -7.54
CA LYS A 132 -22.52 0.86 -6.52
C LYS A 132 -22.52 0.31 -5.09
N GLY A 133 -23.02 -0.92 -4.91
CA GLY A 133 -23.05 -1.61 -3.61
C GLY A 133 -21.67 -1.89 -3.05
N PHE A 134 -20.66 -2.09 -3.91
CA PHE A 134 -19.27 -2.25 -3.50
C PHE A 134 -18.77 -1.01 -2.73
N PHE A 135 -18.99 0.18 -3.28
CA PHE A 135 -18.56 1.43 -2.65
C PHE A 135 -19.33 1.73 -1.37
N LYS A 136 -20.65 1.42 -1.34
CA LYS A 136 -21.45 1.52 -0.12
C LYS A 136 -20.94 0.60 1.00
N ALA A 137 -20.44 -0.57 0.65
CA ALA A 137 -19.85 -1.48 1.61
C ALA A 137 -18.47 -1.00 2.11
N MET A 138 -17.67 -0.36 1.24
CA MET A 138 -16.37 0.20 1.62
C MET A 138 -16.48 1.39 2.59
N THR A 139 -17.52 2.21 2.46
CA THR A 139 -17.75 3.37 3.35
C THR A 139 -18.33 2.96 4.71
N ALA A 140 -18.50 1.66 4.96
CA ALA A 140 -19.00 1.11 6.22
C ALA A 140 -20.32 1.76 6.72
N GLY A 141 -21.15 2.26 5.81
CA GLY A 141 -22.41 2.91 6.13
C GLY A 141 -22.31 4.41 6.44
N GLU A 142 -21.12 5.01 6.35
CA GLU A 142 -21.01 6.47 6.40
C GLU A 142 -21.74 7.10 5.22
N GLU A 143 -22.40 8.23 5.47
CA GLU A 143 -23.03 9.01 4.42
C GLU A 143 -21.97 9.54 3.45
N ASN A 144 -22.12 9.23 2.16
CA ASN A 144 -21.28 9.73 1.11
C ASN A 144 -22.18 10.44 0.07
N GLU A 145 -22.31 11.75 0.24
CA GLU A 145 -23.17 12.59 -0.62
C GLU A 145 -22.84 12.42 -2.11
N PHE A 146 -21.55 12.28 -2.44
CA PHE A 146 -21.14 12.07 -3.82
C PHE A 146 -21.62 10.72 -4.34
N LEU A 147 -21.41 9.64 -3.59
CA LEU A 147 -21.90 8.30 -3.96
C LEU A 147 -23.41 8.28 -4.11
N ASP A 148 -24.15 8.96 -3.23
CA ASP A 148 -25.60 9.02 -3.27
C ASP A 148 -26.12 9.86 -4.43
N SER A 149 -25.35 10.85 -4.90
CA SER A 149 -25.68 11.65 -6.09
C SER A 149 -25.59 10.88 -7.41
N ILE A 150 -24.81 9.78 -7.45
CA ILE A 150 -24.65 8.92 -8.63
C ILE A 150 -25.97 8.15 -8.86
N LYS A 151 -26.59 8.35 -10.03
CA LYS A 151 -27.85 7.71 -10.41
C LYS A 151 -27.67 6.33 -11.03
N GLU A 152 -26.52 6.11 -11.63
CA GLU A 152 -26.15 4.87 -12.31
C GLU A 152 -25.96 3.74 -11.28
N GLU A 153 -26.26 2.52 -11.72
CA GLU A 153 -26.15 1.31 -10.91
C GLU A 153 -24.69 0.84 -10.77
N TYR A 154 -23.89 1.15 -11.79
CA TYR A 154 -22.49 0.74 -11.89
C TYR A 154 -21.57 1.96 -11.99
N ILE A 155 -20.34 1.76 -11.52
CA ILE A 155 -19.27 2.75 -11.51
C ILE A 155 -18.06 2.16 -12.26
N GLU A 156 -17.61 2.89 -13.28
CA GLU A 156 -16.37 2.58 -13.99
C GLU A 156 -15.23 3.36 -13.36
N LEU A 157 -14.20 2.64 -12.93
CA LEU A 157 -13.01 3.23 -12.34
C LEU A 157 -12.21 4.02 -13.39
N PRO A 158 -11.54 5.12 -13.00
CA PRO A 158 -10.68 5.84 -13.92
C PRO A 158 -9.51 4.95 -14.37
N THR A 159 -9.25 4.96 -15.67
CA THR A 159 -8.14 4.18 -16.26
C THR A 159 -6.77 4.76 -15.96
N ASP A 160 -6.72 6.04 -15.58
CA ASP A 160 -5.49 6.76 -15.20
C ASP A 160 -5.32 6.82 -13.68
N THR A 161 -5.91 5.86 -12.96
CA THR A 161 -5.69 5.78 -11.51
C THR A 161 -4.19 5.61 -11.28
N ASN A 162 -3.56 6.65 -10.73
CA ASN A 162 -2.20 6.60 -10.19
C ASN A 162 -2.18 5.71 -8.93
N MET A 163 -2.68 4.48 -9.05
CA MET A 163 -2.37 3.41 -8.10
C MET A 163 -0.90 2.96 -8.25
N GLY A 164 -0.05 3.85 -8.82
CA GLY A 164 1.35 3.58 -9.10
C GLY A 164 1.60 2.73 -10.35
N LEU A 165 0.54 2.21 -10.99
CA LEU A 165 0.66 1.38 -12.19
C LEU A 165 0.22 2.19 -13.42
N ASN A 166 1.18 2.55 -14.26
CA ASN A 166 0.88 3.16 -15.56
C ASN A 166 0.30 2.11 -16.54
N LYS A 167 -0.26 2.58 -17.67
CA LYS A 167 -0.86 1.70 -18.70
C LYS A 167 0.11 0.62 -19.19
N LYS A 168 1.41 0.94 -19.28
CA LYS A 168 2.44 -0.02 -19.69
C LYS A 168 2.61 -1.13 -18.66
N ALA A 169 2.55 -0.78 -17.37
CA ALA A 169 2.62 -1.75 -16.28
C ALA A 169 1.44 -2.73 -16.32
N ILE A 170 0.22 -2.23 -16.52
CA ILE A 170 -0.97 -3.08 -16.63
C ILE A 170 -0.88 -4.02 -17.85
N ALA A 171 -0.46 -3.48 -19.00
CA ALA A 171 -0.27 -4.27 -20.21
C ALA A 171 0.81 -5.35 -20.01
N TYR A 172 1.91 -4.99 -19.33
CA TYR A 172 2.97 -5.93 -19.02
C TYR A 172 2.52 -7.03 -18.05
N LEU A 173 1.84 -6.69 -16.96
CA LEU A 173 1.32 -7.67 -15.99
C LEU A 173 0.36 -8.70 -16.62
N ASN A 174 -0.36 -8.32 -17.67
CA ASN A 174 -1.26 -9.19 -18.41
C ASN A 174 -0.58 -9.94 -19.58
N SER A 175 0.72 -9.75 -19.78
CA SER A 175 1.46 -10.33 -20.89
C SER A 175 2.06 -11.70 -20.57
N ALA A 176 2.30 -12.51 -21.60
CA ALA A 176 3.09 -13.73 -21.47
C ALA A 176 4.57 -13.45 -21.12
N GLU A 177 5.04 -12.22 -21.40
CA GLU A 177 6.37 -11.79 -21.04
C GLU A 177 6.53 -11.68 -19.53
N PHE A 178 5.57 -11.07 -18.83
CA PHE A 178 5.59 -10.99 -17.36
C PHE A 178 5.67 -12.36 -16.71
N GLU A 179 4.85 -13.32 -17.20
CA GLU A 179 4.89 -14.70 -16.70
C GLU A 179 6.28 -15.32 -16.89
N SER A 180 6.87 -15.14 -18.07
CA SER A 180 8.22 -15.63 -18.39
C SER A 180 9.29 -14.99 -17.52
N ASP A 181 9.22 -13.66 -17.33
CA ASP A 181 10.19 -12.91 -16.53
C ASP A 181 10.08 -13.28 -15.04
N LEU A 182 8.87 -13.49 -14.54
CA LEU A 182 8.65 -13.94 -13.17
C LEU A 182 9.21 -15.35 -12.93
N ILE A 183 9.01 -16.28 -13.87
CA ILE A 183 9.59 -17.61 -13.82
C ILE A 183 11.12 -17.52 -13.83
N ASN A 184 11.70 -16.74 -14.74
CA ASN A 184 13.15 -16.54 -14.85
C ASN A 184 13.74 -15.95 -13.56
N PHE A 185 13.04 -14.97 -12.95
CA PHE A 185 13.42 -14.45 -11.63
C PHE A 185 13.43 -15.56 -10.57
N ALA A 186 12.35 -16.34 -10.50
CA ALA A 186 12.23 -17.41 -9.52
C ALA A 186 13.30 -18.50 -9.72
N GLU A 187 13.52 -18.96 -10.95
CA GLU A 187 14.56 -19.94 -11.29
C GLU A 187 15.97 -19.45 -10.95
N THR A 188 16.22 -18.16 -11.09
CA THR A 188 17.51 -17.56 -10.76
C THR A 188 17.67 -17.34 -9.26
N ALA A 189 16.69 -16.72 -8.60
CA ALA A 189 16.73 -16.38 -7.18
C ALA A 189 16.80 -17.62 -6.30
N PHE A 190 16.02 -18.66 -6.63
CA PHE A 190 15.92 -19.87 -5.84
C PHE A 190 16.76 -21.04 -6.41
N LYS A 191 17.74 -20.77 -7.26
CA LYS A 191 18.62 -21.79 -7.82
C LYS A 191 19.31 -22.60 -6.70
N GLY A 192 19.11 -23.93 -6.74
CA GLY A 192 19.66 -24.85 -5.76
C GLY A 192 18.82 -25.01 -4.49
N PHE A 193 17.66 -24.38 -4.42
CA PHE A 193 16.64 -24.69 -3.42
C PHE A 193 15.81 -25.88 -3.87
N GLU A 194 15.60 -26.81 -2.95
CA GLU A 194 14.69 -27.95 -3.12
C GLU A 194 13.72 -27.94 -1.94
N ALA A 195 12.43 -27.75 -2.25
CA ALA A 195 11.38 -27.82 -1.23
C ALA A 195 11.32 -29.25 -0.67
N LYS A 196 11.29 -29.37 0.65
CA LYS A 196 11.05 -30.66 1.30
C LYS A 196 9.62 -31.13 1.12
N ASN A 197 8.71 -30.18 0.91
CA ASN A 197 7.31 -30.42 0.70
C ASN A 197 6.91 -29.92 -0.67
N ASP A 198 6.79 -30.83 -1.63
CA ASP A 198 6.46 -30.52 -3.03
C ASP A 198 5.02 -30.92 -3.39
N ILE A 199 4.52 -30.40 -4.50
CA ILE A 199 3.25 -30.82 -5.08
C ILE A 199 3.35 -32.30 -5.48
N LYS A 200 2.38 -33.08 -5.02
CA LYS A 200 2.22 -34.49 -5.42
C LYS A 200 1.36 -34.54 -6.65
N VAL A 201 1.82 -35.27 -7.67
CA VAL A 201 1.11 -35.47 -8.95
C VAL A 201 0.66 -36.89 -9.06
N ASP A 202 -0.63 -37.08 -9.28
CA ASP A 202 -1.25 -38.39 -9.58
C ASP A 202 -2.18 -38.22 -10.77
N GLY A 203 -1.69 -38.57 -11.96
CA GLY A 203 -2.38 -38.32 -13.21
C GLY A 203 -2.68 -36.84 -13.45
N ASN A 204 -3.97 -36.48 -13.44
CA ASN A 204 -4.43 -35.10 -13.58
C ASN A 204 -4.71 -34.42 -12.24
N LYS A 205 -4.42 -35.06 -11.13
CA LYS A 205 -4.58 -34.52 -9.78
C LYS A 205 -3.26 -34.03 -9.25
N PHE A 206 -3.28 -32.77 -8.74
CA PHE A 206 -2.19 -32.11 -8.07
C PHE A 206 -2.60 -31.83 -6.63
N SER A 207 -1.80 -32.27 -5.68
CA SER A 207 -2.10 -32.13 -4.26
C SER A 207 -0.91 -31.52 -3.54
N TYR A 208 -1.19 -30.56 -2.69
CA TYR A 208 -0.21 -29.93 -1.79
C TYR A 208 -0.78 -29.88 -0.38
N GLU A 209 0.02 -30.24 0.61
CA GLU A 209 -0.34 -30.10 2.02
C GLU A 209 0.93 -29.80 2.82
N ALA A 210 0.90 -28.73 3.63
CA ALA A 210 2.00 -28.38 4.50
C ALA A 210 1.48 -27.80 5.82
N ASP A 211 2.16 -28.16 6.91
CA ASP A 211 2.01 -27.48 8.20
C ASP A 211 2.97 -26.31 8.33
N ILE A 212 2.79 -25.53 9.40
CA ILE A 212 3.61 -24.31 9.63
C ILE A 212 5.10 -24.66 9.79
N ASN A 213 5.45 -25.84 10.31
CA ASN A 213 6.86 -26.23 10.47
C ASN A 213 7.50 -26.44 9.11
N GLN A 214 6.81 -27.19 8.22
CA GLN A 214 7.26 -27.45 6.85
C GLN A 214 7.38 -26.16 6.06
N LEU A 215 6.35 -25.28 6.10
CA LEU A 215 6.37 -23.99 5.42
C LEU A 215 7.51 -23.09 5.90
N THR A 216 7.75 -23.05 7.21
CA THR A 216 8.81 -22.23 7.79
C THR A 216 10.19 -22.77 7.44
N ASP A 217 10.40 -24.11 7.50
CA ASP A 217 11.68 -24.72 7.14
C ASP A 217 12.00 -24.49 5.65
N ASP A 218 11.04 -24.71 4.77
CA ASP A 218 11.22 -24.45 3.35
C ASP A 218 11.43 -22.96 3.07
N GLY A 219 10.72 -22.07 3.77
CA GLY A 219 10.91 -20.62 3.67
C GLY A 219 12.31 -20.16 4.08
N VAL A 220 12.88 -20.70 5.17
CA VAL A 220 14.25 -20.40 5.60
C VAL A 220 15.26 -20.87 4.55
N ASN A 221 15.07 -22.07 3.99
CA ASN A 221 15.96 -22.61 2.98
C ASN A 221 15.86 -21.83 1.66
N ALA A 222 14.64 -21.45 1.25
CA ALA A 222 14.42 -20.61 0.07
C ALA A 222 15.07 -19.23 0.23
N LEU A 223 14.93 -18.61 1.41
CA LEU A 223 15.58 -17.32 1.71
C LEU A 223 17.10 -17.45 1.62
N ALA A 224 17.68 -18.51 2.16
CA ALA A 224 19.13 -18.75 2.06
C ALA A 224 19.60 -18.91 0.61
N ALA A 225 18.82 -19.59 -0.24
CA ALA A 225 19.11 -19.72 -1.66
C ALA A 225 19.02 -18.36 -2.37
N MET A 226 17.98 -17.58 -2.09
CA MET A 226 17.78 -16.24 -2.66
C MET A 226 18.93 -15.30 -2.30
N VAL A 227 19.35 -15.24 -1.04
CA VAL A 227 20.49 -14.42 -0.60
C VAL A 227 21.76 -14.83 -1.34
N LYS A 228 22.00 -16.14 -1.49
CA LYS A 228 23.16 -16.67 -2.21
C LYS A 228 23.17 -16.27 -3.70
N ASN A 229 22.02 -16.20 -4.33
CA ASN A 229 21.89 -15.94 -5.77
C ASN A 229 21.52 -14.49 -6.07
N TRP A 230 21.48 -13.61 -5.05
CA TRP A 230 20.92 -12.27 -5.16
C TRP A 230 21.57 -11.41 -6.24
N ASP A 231 22.87 -11.44 -6.37
CA ASP A 231 23.59 -10.67 -7.40
C ASP A 231 23.13 -10.95 -8.82
N SER A 232 22.70 -12.18 -9.08
CA SER A 232 22.11 -12.55 -10.37
C SER A 232 20.62 -12.21 -10.46
N ALA A 233 19.90 -12.37 -9.36
CA ALA A 233 18.45 -12.17 -9.30
C ALA A 233 18.06 -10.69 -9.30
N LYS A 234 18.82 -9.81 -8.63
CA LYS A 234 18.53 -8.37 -8.54
C LYS A 234 18.44 -7.69 -9.91
N THR A 235 19.27 -8.13 -10.89
CA THR A 235 19.25 -7.59 -12.26
C THR A 235 17.93 -7.90 -12.95
N ILE A 236 17.43 -9.13 -12.80
CA ILE A 236 16.14 -9.55 -13.37
C ILE A 236 15.00 -8.81 -12.65
N LEU A 237 15.08 -8.67 -11.33
CA LEU A 237 14.09 -7.94 -10.55
C LEU A 237 14.04 -6.46 -10.93
N ALA A 238 15.20 -5.81 -11.14
CA ALA A 238 15.24 -4.42 -11.59
C ALA A 238 14.57 -4.25 -12.97
N ASP A 239 14.83 -5.15 -13.93
CA ASP A 239 14.18 -5.14 -15.24
C ASP A 239 12.67 -5.31 -15.12
N LEU A 240 12.23 -6.27 -14.30
CA LEU A 240 10.83 -6.53 -14.03
C LEU A 240 10.12 -5.31 -13.41
N LEU A 241 10.72 -4.68 -12.40
CA LEU A 241 10.20 -3.47 -11.76
C LEU A 241 10.15 -2.29 -12.74
N ASN A 242 11.18 -2.11 -13.57
CA ASN A 242 11.21 -1.07 -14.61
C ASN A 242 10.10 -1.27 -15.65
N LYS A 243 9.85 -2.50 -16.09
CA LYS A 243 8.73 -2.84 -16.98
C LYS A 243 7.37 -2.57 -16.32
N MET A 244 7.27 -2.72 -15.01
CA MET A 244 6.08 -2.35 -14.22
C MET A 244 5.97 -0.84 -13.97
N GLY A 245 6.91 -0.03 -14.48
CA GLY A 245 6.86 1.43 -14.35
C GLY A 245 7.39 1.98 -13.03
N ALA A 246 8.07 1.16 -12.23
CA ALA A 246 8.81 1.57 -11.05
C ALA A 246 10.29 1.73 -11.43
N PRO A 247 10.81 2.94 -11.71
CA PRO A 247 12.19 3.13 -12.15
C PRO A 247 13.15 2.81 -10.99
N VAL A 248 13.82 1.66 -11.09
CA VAL A 248 14.77 1.16 -10.10
C VAL A 248 16.08 0.84 -10.80
N LYS A 249 17.19 1.29 -10.24
CA LYS A 249 18.53 0.89 -10.69
C LYS A 249 18.95 -0.40 -9.99
N VAL A 250 19.80 -1.19 -10.62
CA VAL A 250 20.28 -2.46 -10.03
C VAL A 250 21.01 -2.21 -8.71
N GLU A 251 21.72 -1.09 -8.59
CA GLU A 251 22.45 -0.68 -7.39
C GLU A 251 21.51 -0.36 -6.21
N ASP A 252 20.29 0.11 -6.51
CA ASP A 252 19.29 0.40 -5.47
C ASP A 252 18.75 -0.88 -4.81
N LEU A 253 18.98 -2.04 -5.44
CA LEU A 253 18.60 -3.36 -4.96
C LEU A 253 19.77 -4.11 -4.28
N ASP A 254 20.89 -3.44 -4.03
CA ASP A 254 21.99 -4.05 -3.31
C ASP A 254 21.57 -4.40 -1.89
N MET A 255 21.80 -5.66 -1.53
CA MET A 255 21.55 -6.16 -0.18
C MET A 255 22.88 -6.46 0.52
N ASP A 256 23.04 -5.97 1.72
CA ASP A 256 24.13 -6.43 2.57
C ASP A 256 23.81 -7.84 3.10
N ALA A 257 24.50 -8.86 2.58
CA ALA A 257 24.34 -10.25 3.00
C ALA A 257 24.56 -10.44 4.52
N SER A 258 25.30 -9.52 5.17
CA SER A 258 25.49 -9.55 6.63
C SER A 258 24.23 -9.18 7.41
N GLU A 259 23.25 -8.52 6.78
CA GLU A 259 21.93 -8.23 7.40
C GLU A 259 21.07 -9.50 7.54
N PHE A 260 21.34 -10.54 6.74
CA PHE A 260 20.66 -11.84 6.82
C PHE A 260 21.39 -12.78 7.80
N ASN A 261 21.41 -12.37 9.06
CA ASN A 261 22.00 -13.18 10.12
C ASN A 261 21.20 -14.48 10.30
N LYS A 262 21.85 -15.61 10.05
CA LYS A 262 21.24 -16.95 10.13
C LYS A 262 20.61 -17.25 11.49
N ASP A 263 21.23 -16.79 12.57
CA ASP A 263 20.74 -17.03 13.93
C ASP A 263 19.46 -16.23 14.20
N GLU A 264 19.39 -14.99 13.74
CA GLU A 264 18.17 -14.16 13.86
C GLU A 264 17.04 -14.71 12.99
N ILE A 265 17.31 -15.15 11.76
CA ILE A 265 16.32 -15.80 10.88
C ILE A 265 15.80 -17.08 11.54
N THR A 266 16.68 -17.92 12.07
CA THR A 266 16.30 -19.16 12.77
C THR A 266 15.46 -18.87 14.01
N LYS A 267 15.77 -17.83 14.75
CA LYS A 267 15.00 -17.39 15.91
C LYS A 267 13.61 -16.92 15.53
N GLN A 268 13.49 -16.07 14.48
CA GLN A 268 12.20 -15.63 13.95
C GLN A 268 11.36 -16.79 13.42
N ALA A 269 11.99 -17.72 12.70
CA ALA A 269 11.36 -18.94 12.23
C ALA A 269 10.80 -19.78 13.39
N SER A 270 11.57 -19.91 14.48
CA SER A 270 11.13 -20.62 15.67
C SER A 270 9.94 -19.94 16.35
N GLN A 271 9.94 -18.62 16.43
CA GLN A 271 8.82 -17.84 16.97
C GLN A 271 7.55 -18.02 16.11
N ILE A 272 7.68 -17.99 14.79
CA ILE A 272 6.56 -18.22 13.85
C ILE A 272 5.97 -19.63 14.06
N LYS A 273 6.82 -20.66 14.16
CA LYS A 273 6.39 -22.05 14.40
C LYS A 273 5.63 -22.20 15.71
N GLU A 274 6.07 -21.52 16.76
CA GLU A 274 5.42 -21.55 18.07
C GLU A 274 4.11 -20.78 18.05
N THR A 275 4.12 -19.54 17.54
CA THR A 275 2.91 -18.69 17.47
C THR A 275 1.80 -19.30 16.62
N LEU A 276 2.15 -19.93 15.50
CA LEU A 276 1.21 -20.50 14.53
C LEU A 276 1.12 -22.03 14.60
N LYS A 277 1.47 -22.60 15.76
CA LYS A 277 1.48 -24.06 15.96
C LYS A 277 0.15 -24.71 15.60
N GLY A 278 0.23 -25.73 14.75
CA GLY A 278 -0.94 -26.45 14.25
C GLY A 278 -1.60 -25.82 13.03
N SER A 279 -1.13 -24.66 12.58
CA SER A 279 -1.56 -24.05 11.33
C SER A 279 -1.12 -24.88 10.11
N LYS A 280 -1.98 -24.94 9.11
CA LYS A 280 -1.73 -25.75 7.91
C LYS A 280 -2.47 -25.23 6.68
N VAL A 281 -1.93 -25.52 5.52
CA VAL A 281 -2.56 -25.31 4.23
C VAL A 281 -2.69 -26.62 3.48
N LYS A 282 -3.80 -26.78 2.76
CA LYS A 282 -4.02 -27.88 1.85
C LYS A 282 -4.66 -27.39 0.57
N MET A 283 -4.19 -27.92 -0.57
CA MET A 283 -4.75 -27.68 -1.89
C MET A 283 -4.82 -29.00 -2.65
N ASP A 284 -5.97 -29.28 -3.24
CA ASP A 284 -6.17 -30.35 -4.21
C ASP A 284 -6.74 -29.74 -5.49
N THR A 285 -6.09 -29.94 -6.63
CA THR A 285 -6.55 -29.47 -7.94
C THR A 285 -6.60 -30.65 -8.91
N VAL A 286 -7.71 -30.76 -9.61
CA VAL A 286 -7.90 -31.79 -10.65
C VAL A 286 -8.17 -31.09 -11.98
N PHE A 287 -7.32 -31.33 -12.96
CA PHE A 287 -7.42 -30.80 -14.31
C PHE A 287 -8.01 -31.87 -15.27
N ASP A 288 -9.28 -31.76 -15.54
CA ASP A 288 -9.94 -32.53 -16.60
C ASP A 288 -9.85 -31.76 -17.94
N LYS A 289 -10.23 -32.40 -19.05
CA LYS A 289 -10.12 -31.80 -20.40
C LYS A 289 -10.83 -30.45 -20.54
N ASP A 290 -12.00 -30.31 -19.92
CA ASP A 290 -12.92 -29.19 -20.06
C ASP A 290 -13.36 -28.61 -18.71
N LYS A 291 -12.70 -29.04 -17.63
CA LYS A 291 -13.08 -28.66 -16.28
C LYS A 291 -11.90 -28.74 -15.33
N VAL A 292 -11.86 -27.77 -14.40
CA VAL A 292 -10.92 -27.77 -13.27
C VAL A 292 -11.73 -27.75 -11.98
N LYS A 293 -11.36 -28.61 -11.06
CA LYS A 293 -11.86 -28.60 -9.68
C LYS A 293 -10.72 -28.29 -8.75
N GLN A 294 -10.95 -27.39 -7.80
CA GLN A 294 -9.96 -27.04 -6.80
C GLN A 294 -10.60 -26.96 -5.42
N ASN A 295 -9.94 -27.57 -4.44
CA ASN A 295 -10.29 -27.49 -3.05
C ASN A 295 -9.10 -26.91 -2.29
N ILE A 296 -9.32 -25.80 -1.60
CA ILE A 296 -8.30 -25.14 -0.76
C ILE A 296 -8.81 -25.11 0.66
N SER A 297 -7.97 -25.46 1.60
CA SER A 297 -8.23 -25.20 3.02
C SER A 297 -6.99 -24.57 3.67
N LEU A 298 -7.23 -23.51 4.42
CA LEU A 298 -6.24 -22.81 5.22
C LEU A 298 -6.73 -22.81 6.66
N TYR A 299 -5.96 -23.38 7.56
CA TYR A 299 -6.21 -23.32 8.99
C TYR A 299 -5.09 -22.54 9.65
N ILE A 300 -5.43 -21.43 10.28
CA ILE A 300 -4.53 -20.61 11.09
C ILE A 300 -4.92 -20.76 12.54
N ASN A 301 -3.96 -21.03 13.40
CA ASN A 301 -4.14 -21.15 14.84
C ASN A 301 -3.07 -20.30 15.53
N VAL A 302 -3.52 -19.24 16.18
CA VAL A 302 -2.71 -18.47 17.13
C VAL A 302 -3.12 -18.90 18.52
N GLU A 303 -2.24 -19.58 19.22
CA GLU A 303 -2.57 -20.25 20.49
C GLU A 303 -3.17 -19.28 21.51
N ASN A 304 -4.34 -19.65 22.03
CA ASN A 304 -5.15 -18.89 23.01
C ASN A 304 -5.72 -17.53 22.55
N GLU A 305 -5.49 -17.12 21.31
CA GLU A 305 -5.96 -15.83 20.82
C GLU A 305 -7.00 -15.98 19.70
N PHE A 306 -6.62 -16.69 18.62
CA PHE A 306 -7.37 -16.63 17.39
C PHE A 306 -7.25 -17.91 16.58
N LYS A 307 -8.36 -18.38 16.01
CA LYS A 307 -8.36 -19.46 15.02
C LYS A 307 -9.15 -19.03 13.79
N MET A 308 -8.60 -19.30 12.62
CA MET A 308 -9.29 -19.07 11.36
C MET A 308 -9.23 -20.33 10.50
N ASN A 309 -10.37 -20.70 9.93
CA ASN A 309 -10.48 -21.81 8.99
C ASN A 309 -11.16 -21.29 7.71
N VAL A 310 -10.42 -21.28 6.63
CA VAL A 310 -10.92 -20.93 5.31
C VAL A 310 -11.02 -22.21 4.49
N LYS A 311 -12.20 -22.50 3.94
CA LYS A 311 -12.42 -23.61 3.02
C LYS A 311 -13.05 -23.06 1.76
N VAL A 312 -12.46 -23.36 0.62
CA VAL A 312 -12.98 -22.98 -0.69
C VAL A 312 -12.99 -24.17 -1.61
N ASN A 313 -14.12 -24.44 -2.22
CA ASN A 313 -14.29 -25.44 -3.25
C ASN A 313 -14.69 -24.71 -4.54
N SER A 314 -13.99 -24.95 -5.62
CA SER A 314 -14.31 -24.33 -6.90
C SER A 314 -14.38 -25.37 -8.03
N GLU A 315 -15.24 -25.08 -8.99
CA GLU A 315 -15.32 -25.78 -10.25
C GLU A 315 -15.37 -24.74 -11.37
N THR A 316 -14.43 -24.82 -12.30
CA THR A 316 -14.40 -24.00 -13.51
C THR A 316 -14.57 -24.90 -14.71
N LYS A 317 -15.50 -24.57 -15.60
CA LYS A 317 -15.81 -25.30 -16.83
C LYS A 317 -15.46 -24.48 -18.04
N LYS A 318 -14.88 -25.12 -19.03
CA LYS A 318 -14.72 -24.58 -20.36
C LYS A 318 -16.08 -24.32 -21.00
N ASN A 319 -16.31 -23.10 -21.48
CA ASN A 319 -17.54 -22.73 -22.18
C ASN A 319 -17.21 -21.73 -23.29
N GLU A 320 -16.92 -22.25 -24.48
CA GLU A 320 -16.51 -21.40 -25.62
C GLU A 320 -17.63 -20.52 -26.19
N SER A 321 -18.88 -20.78 -25.83
CA SER A 321 -20.04 -20.02 -26.28
C SER A 321 -20.42 -18.85 -25.33
N ILE A 322 -19.74 -18.76 -24.19
CA ILE A 322 -20.08 -17.76 -23.18
C ILE A 322 -19.80 -16.34 -23.69
N LYS A 323 -20.70 -15.44 -23.35
CA LYS A 323 -20.55 -14.01 -23.63
C LYS A 323 -20.67 -13.23 -22.33
N VAL A 324 -19.76 -12.31 -22.13
CA VAL A 324 -19.80 -11.36 -21.02
C VAL A 324 -20.48 -10.09 -21.49
N THR A 325 -21.66 -9.82 -20.93
CA THR A 325 -22.43 -8.61 -21.26
C THR A 325 -22.04 -7.50 -20.28
N MET A 326 -21.42 -6.46 -20.81
CA MET A 326 -21.04 -5.30 -20.00
C MET A 326 -22.28 -4.48 -19.60
N PRO A 327 -22.33 -3.93 -18.37
CA PRO A 327 -23.42 -3.09 -17.92
C PRO A 327 -23.50 -1.80 -18.75
N THR A 328 -24.72 -1.27 -18.91
CA THR A 328 -24.99 -0.08 -19.74
C THR A 328 -25.24 1.18 -18.90
N SER A 329 -25.78 1.04 -17.67
CA SER A 329 -26.00 2.15 -16.73
C SER A 329 -24.74 2.35 -15.88
N VAL A 330 -23.75 3.05 -16.44
CA VAL A 330 -22.41 3.16 -15.86
C VAL A 330 -22.02 4.63 -15.75
N LYS A 331 -21.66 5.07 -14.54
CA LYS A 331 -20.98 6.34 -14.30
C LYS A 331 -19.47 6.11 -14.42
N LYS A 332 -18.83 6.68 -15.42
CA LYS A 332 -17.37 6.73 -15.51
C LYS A 332 -16.85 7.83 -14.60
N LEU A 333 -15.98 7.49 -13.67
CA LEU A 333 -15.35 8.45 -12.76
C LEU A 333 -14.11 9.09 -13.40
N SER A 334 -13.92 10.37 -13.12
CA SER A 334 -12.60 11.00 -13.19
C SER A 334 -11.75 10.57 -11.99
N GLN A 335 -10.45 10.88 -12.04
CA GLN A 335 -9.54 10.63 -10.91
C GLN A 335 -10.01 11.37 -9.64
N ASP A 336 -10.42 12.61 -9.80
CA ASP A 336 -10.91 13.45 -8.70
C ASP A 336 -12.19 12.88 -8.07
N GLU A 337 -13.13 12.44 -8.90
CA GLU A 337 -14.37 11.81 -8.44
C GLU A 337 -14.08 10.47 -7.71
N TYR A 338 -13.09 9.72 -8.17
CA TYR A 338 -12.69 8.47 -7.50
C TYR A 338 -12.08 8.73 -6.11
N ILE A 339 -11.22 9.74 -5.99
CA ILE A 339 -10.66 10.14 -4.69
C ILE A 339 -11.77 10.64 -3.76
N GLN A 340 -12.67 11.48 -4.27
CA GLN A 340 -13.82 11.95 -3.49
C GLN A 340 -14.73 10.80 -3.03
N LEU A 341 -14.89 9.76 -3.85
CA LEU A 341 -15.67 8.59 -3.52
C LEU A 341 -15.03 7.73 -2.43
N THR A 342 -13.72 7.52 -2.51
CA THR A 342 -12.98 6.60 -1.63
C THR A 342 -12.45 7.26 -0.35
N MET A 343 -12.32 8.59 -0.35
CA MET A 343 -11.80 9.40 0.75
C MET A 343 -12.67 10.67 0.96
N PRO A 344 -13.98 10.53 1.23
CA PRO A 344 -14.92 11.65 1.19
C PRO A 344 -14.65 12.74 2.23
N ASN A 345 -14.04 12.39 3.37
CA ASN A 345 -13.81 13.29 4.50
C ASN A 345 -12.32 13.67 4.66
N GLN A 346 -11.49 13.39 3.65
CA GLN A 346 -10.08 13.74 3.72
C GLN A 346 -9.89 15.23 3.44
N GLU A 347 -9.42 15.96 4.43
CA GLU A 347 -8.94 17.33 4.20
C GLU A 347 -7.70 17.33 3.30
N PRO A 348 -7.60 18.30 2.37
CA PRO A 348 -6.46 18.34 1.47
C PRO A 348 -5.16 18.62 2.22
N VAL A 349 -4.15 17.83 1.93
CA VAL A 349 -2.77 18.11 2.35
C VAL A 349 -2.21 19.21 1.47
N ILE A 350 -1.74 20.29 2.09
CA ILE A 350 -1.21 21.45 1.38
C ILE A 350 0.30 21.50 1.59
N PHE A 351 1.03 21.21 0.54
CA PHE A 351 2.49 21.24 0.55
C PHE A 351 2.98 22.62 0.06
N VAL A 352 3.75 23.31 0.89
CA VAL A 352 4.28 24.63 0.59
C VAL A 352 5.79 24.57 0.46
N THR A 353 6.33 25.19 -0.60
CA THR A 353 7.77 25.37 -0.78
C THR A 353 8.11 26.86 -0.91
N ILE A 354 9.28 27.24 -0.42
CA ILE A 354 9.88 28.56 -0.63
C ILE A 354 11.22 28.40 -1.30
N ASN A 355 11.36 28.91 -2.52
CA ASN A 355 12.57 28.76 -3.33
C ASN A 355 13.06 27.29 -3.45
N GLY A 356 12.10 26.36 -3.57
CA GLY A 356 12.33 24.94 -3.68
C GLY A 356 12.51 24.18 -2.35
N ASP A 357 12.64 24.86 -1.20
CA ASP A 357 12.70 24.21 0.11
C ASP A 357 11.31 24.00 0.68
N ALA A 358 11.05 22.83 1.26
CA ALA A 358 9.80 22.55 1.96
C ALA A 358 9.66 23.41 3.22
N VAL A 359 8.46 23.94 3.43
CA VAL A 359 8.11 24.66 4.66
C VAL A 359 7.48 23.67 5.64
N GLU A 360 8.07 23.56 6.82
CA GLU A 360 7.51 22.76 7.90
C GLU A 360 6.53 23.58 8.75
N PHE A 361 5.40 22.98 9.08
CA PHE A 361 4.36 23.56 9.92
C PHE A 361 4.12 22.65 11.14
N PRO A 362 5.01 22.72 12.17
CA PRO A 362 5.03 21.72 13.25
C PRO A 362 3.80 21.76 14.17
N ASP A 363 3.12 22.90 14.23
CA ASP A 363 2.05 23.14 15.22
C ASP A 363 0.65 23.21 14.59
N GLN A 364 0.54 23.73 13.38
CA GLN A 364 -0.71 23.94 12.67
C GLN A 364 -0.46 23.86 11.16
N GLU A 365 -1.09 22.95 10.51
CA GLU A 365 -1.03 22.80 9.04
C GLU A 365 -1.72 23.96 8.31
N PRO A 366 -1.34 24.25 7.06
CA PRO A 366 -2.09 25.12 6.18
C PRO A 366 -3.55 24.69 6.02
N VAL A 367 -4.46 25.64 5.92
CA VAL A 367 -5.89 25.38 5.72
C VAL A 367 -6.46 26.22 4.58
N ILE A 368 -7.55 25.75 3.98
CA ILE A 368 -8.29 26.53 2.97
C ILE A 368 -9.54 27.11 3.61
N VAL A 369 -9.66 28.44 3.54
CA VAL A 369 -10.84 29.18 4.00
C VAL A 369 -11.30 30.10 2.88
N ASN A 370 -12.56 29.94 2.44
CA ASN A 370 -13.15 30.71 1.34
C ASN A 370 -12.24 30.78 0.09
N ASP A 371 -11.76 29.64 -0.38
CA ASP A 371 -10.87 29.47 -1.53
C ASP A 371 -9.50 30.20 -1.40
N ARG A 372 -9.06 30.49 -0.19
CA ARG A 372 -7.75 31.05 0.09
C ARG A 372 -6.98 30.18 1.07
N THR A 373 -5.71 29.94 0.76
CA THR A 373 -4.83 29.21 1.66
C THR A 373 -4.35 30.14 2.76
N LEU A 374 -4.65 29.77 3.99
CA LEU A 374 -4.11 30.38 5.19
C LEU A 374 -3.01 29.49 5.76
N VAL A 375 -1.94 30.12 6.20
CA VAL A 375 -0.76 29.44 6.77
C VAL A 375 -0.37 30.08 8.10
N PRO A 376 0.28 29.34 8.99
CA PRO A 376 0.84 29.91 10.22
C PRO A 376 1.80 31.06 9.91
N PHE A 377 1.50 32.23 10.43
CA PHE A 377 2.20 33.49 10.15
C PHE A 377 3.71 33.40 10.42
N ARG A 378 4.08 32.85 11.58
CA ARG A 378 5.49 32.78 12.00
C ARG A 378 6.28 31.81 11.11
N ALA A 379 5.80 30.61 10.92
CA ALA A 379 6.51 29.58 10.15
C ALA A 379 6.79 30.03 8.70
N LEU A 380 5.80 30.63 8.02
CA LEU A 380 5.99 31.18 6.69
C LEU A 380 7.06 32.29 6.67
N LEU A 381 6.98 33.25 7.60
CA LEU A 381 7.84 34.44 7.57
C LEU A 381 9.28 34.15 7.99
N GLU A 382 9.50 33.27 8.95
CA GLU A 382 10.84 32.81 9.32
C GLU A 382 11.56 32.18 8.13
N GLN A 383 10.87 31.34 7.39
CA GLN A 383 11.40 30.72 6.17
C GLN A 383 11.65 31.74 5.04
N MET A 384 10.86 32.80 4.97
CA MET A 384 11.07 33.89 4.02
C MET A 384 12.21 34.86 4.46
N GLY A 385 12.81 34.64 5.62
CA GLY A 385 13.87 35.52 6.16
C GLY A 385 13.35 36.88 6.66
N ALA A 386 12.08 36.94 7.04
CA ALA A 386 11.52 38.17 7.63
C ALA A 386 12.04 38.42 9.06
N THR A 387 12.06 39.68 9.44
CA THR A 387 12.48 40.14 10.76
C THR A 387 11.33 40.85 11.49
N ASP A 388 11.52 41.20 12.77
CA ASP A 388 10.54 41.90 13.59
C ASP A 388 9.15 41.21 13.60
N ILE A 389 9.15 39.86 13.61
CA ILE A 389 7.92 39.07 13.66
C ILE A 389 7.35 39.16 15.07
N THR A 390 6.25 39.91 15.23
CA THR A 390 5.67 40.22 16.54
C THR A 390 4.17 40.00 16.58
N TRP A 391 3.67 39.70 17.77
CA TRP A 391 2.25 39.64 18.12
C TRP A 391 1.91 40.69 19.15
N ASP A 392 1.01 41.62 18.82
CA ASP A 392 0.44 42.60 19.72
C ASP A 392 -0.91 42.08 20.24
N ALA A 393 -0.92 41.54 21.44
CA ALA A 393 -2.11 40.95 22.03
C ALA A 393 -3.21 41.98 22.34
N ALA A 394 -2.83 43.26 22.66
CA ALA A 394 -3.79 44.29 22.97
C ALA A 394 -4.62 44.72 21.76
N ASN A 395 -3.99 44.76 20.60
CA ASN A 395 -4.61 45.13 19.33
C ASN A 395 -4.88 43.92 18.42
N ARG A 396 -4.65 42.70 18.90
CA ARG A 396 -4.79 41.44 18.11
C ARG A 396 -4.12 41.57 16.73
N THR A 397 -2.91 42.12 16.67
CA THR A 397 -2.23 42.46 15.42
C THR A 397 -0.91 41.71 15.31
N VAL A 398 -0.65 41.04 14.17
CA VAL A 398 0.66 40.51 13.79
C VAL A 398 1.39 41.52 12.92
N ARG A 399 2.71 41.62 13.10
CA ARG A 399 3.60 42.51 12.32
C ARG A 399 4.85 41.73 11.90
N ALA A 400 5.37 42.08 10.72
CA ALA A 400 6.65 41.57 10.24
C ALA A 400 7.30 42.57 9.28
N LYS A 401 8.61 42.44 9.10
CA LYS A 401 9.39 43.20 8.12
C LYS A 401 10.29 42.27 7.30
N GLN A 402 10.52 42.68 6.07
CA GLN A 402 11.55 42.09 5.20
C GLN A 402 12.19 43.22 4.39
N GLY A 403 13.45 43.56 4.71
CA GLY A 403 14.09 44.77 4.19
C GLY A 403 13.28 46.03 4.55
N ASP A 404 12.96 46.81 3.52
CA ASP A 404 12.17 48.05 3.68
C ASP A 404 10.65 47.84 3.70
N LYS A 405 10.20 46.59 3.52
CA LYS A 405 8.79 46.24 3.48
C LYS A 405 8.29 45.86 4.86
N ALA A 406 7.20 46.44 5.31
CA ALA A 406 6.55 46.16 6.59
C ALA A 406 5.09 45.80 6.36
N ILE A 407 4.59 44.75 7.05
CA ILE A 407 3.20 44.31 6.98
C ILE A 407 2.63 44.24 8.39
N ALA A 408 1.37 44.68 8.56
CA ALA A 408 0.59 44.48 9.77
C ALA A 408 -0.82 43.99 9.42
N LEU A 409 -1.27 42.97 10.14
CA LEU A 409 -2.62 42.40 9.99
C LEU A 409 -3.27 42.31 11.38
N GLU A 410 -4.44 42.88 11.49
CA GLU A 410 -5.33 42.70 12.64
C GLU A 410 -6.21 41.47 12.42
N ILE A 411 -6.39 40.68 13.45
CA ILE A 411 -7.24 39.47 13.38
C ILE A 411 -8.68 39.87 13.10
N ASP A 412 -9.33 39.12 12.22
CA ASP A 412 -10.71 39.31 11.76
C ASP A 412 -10.96 40.60 10.98
N ASN A 413 -9.90 41.38 10.67
CA ASN A 413 -9.99 42.60 9.88
C ASN A 413 -9.58 42.36 8.44
N LYS A 414 -10.44 42.75 7.49
CA LYS A 414 -10.15 42.64 6.04
C LYS A 414 -9.21 43.74 5.53
N VAL A 415 -8.71 44.61 6.38
CA VAL A 415 -7.76 45.66 5.99
C VAL A 415 -6.40 45.40 6.61
N ALA A 416 -5.41 45.13 5.77
CA ALA A 416 -4.00 45.04 6.15
C ALA A 416 -3.29 46.38 5.93
N ILE A 417 -2.19 46.62 6.62
CA ILE A 417 -1.29 47.72 6.42
C ILE A 417 0.01 47.21 5.81
N VAL A 418 0.37 47.77 4.64
CA VAL A 418 1.61 47.45 3.92
C VAL A 418 2.40 48.75 3.75
N GLY A 419 3.47 48.91 4.55
CA GLY A 419 4.13 50.22 4.71
C GLY A 419 3.14 51.26 5.25
N ASP A 420 2.88 52.31 4.46
CA ASP A 420 1.91 53.37 4.80
C ASP A 420 0.55 53.17 4.12
N LYS A 421 0.32 52.07 3.40
CA LYS A 421 -0.88 51.84 2.60
C LYS A 421 -1.82 50.84 3.28
N LYS A 422 -3.12 51.13 3.16
CA LYS A 422 -4.18 50.17 3.50
C LYS A 422 -4.50 49.33 2.28
N VAL A 423 -4.53 48.01 2.46
CA VAL A 423 -4.83 47.03 1.41
C VAL A 423 -5.96 46.12 1.89
N GLU A 424 -6.96 45.90 1.04
CA GLU A 424 -8.08 45.01 1.35
C GLU A 424 -7.70 43.55 1.12
N LEU A 425 -8.12 42.67 2.03
CA LEU A 425 -7.90 41.22 2.00
C LEU A 425 -9.18 40.52 1.57
N ASP A 426 -9.07 39.51 0.73
CA ASP A 426 -10.17 38.61 0.43
C ASP A 426 -10.65 37.85 1.67
N VAL A 427 -9.68 37.34 2.44
CA VAL A 427 -9.89 36.64 3.71
C VAL A 427 -9.01 37.29 4.78
N PRO A 428 -9.54 37.66 5.94
CA PRO A 428 -8.74 38.28 7.02
C PRO A 428 -7.81 37.25 7.65
N ALA A 429 -6.79 37.76 8.39
CA ALA A 429 -6.03 36.91 9.30
C ALA A 429 -6.96 36.38 10.41
N GLN A 430 -6.77 35.12 10.81
CA GLN A 430 -7.62 34.42 11.79
C GLN A 430 -6.78 33.65 12.81
N ILE A 431 -7.38 33.31 13.94
CA ILE A 431 -6.76 32.37 14.90
C ILE A 431 -7.42 31.01 14.69
N ILE A 432 -6.63 30.01 14.32
CA ILE A 432 -7.03 28.61 14.12
C ILE A 432 -6.01 27.74 14.86
N GLY A 433 -6.48 26.82 15.71
CA GLY A 433 -5.59 25.94 16.47
C GLY A 433 -4.56 26.68 17.34
N ASP A 434 -4.97 27.81 17.95
CA ASP A 434 -4.10 28.71 18.73
C ASP A 434 -2.93 29.34 17.94
N ARG A 435 -3.01 29.33 16.61
CA ARG A 435 -2.03 29.96 15.71
C ARG A 435 -2.69 31.04 14.87
N THR A 436 -1.90 32.12 14.65
CA THR A 436 -2.31 33.20 13.73
C THR A 436 -2.11 32.71 12.30
N MET A 437 -3.20 32.53 11.58
CA MET A 437 -3.24 32.10 10.20
C MET A 437 -3.43 33.32 9.29
N VAL A 438 -2.62 33.42 8.23
CA VAL A 438 -2.62 34.56 7.31
C VAL A 438 -2.73 34.10 5.86
N PRO A 439 -3.33 34.92 4.97
CA PRO A 439 -3.42 34.59 3.55
C PRO A 439 -2.01 34.51 2.93
N LEU A 440 -1.60 33.28 2.54
CA LEU A 440 -0.26 33.01 2.04
C LEU A 440 0.11 33.91 0.86
N ARG A 441 -0.74 33.97 -0.16
CA ARG A 441 -0.51 34.76 -1.38
C ARG A 441 -0.31 36.24 -1.05
N PHE A 442 -1.17 36.80 -0.22
CA PHE A 442 -1.07 38.20 0.16
C PHE A 442 0.28 38.54 0.81
N ILE A 443 0.71 37.74 1.79
CA ILE A 443 2.00 37.94 2.46
C ILE A 443 3.15 37.81 1.46
N SER A 444 3.17 36.74 0.71
CA SER A 444 4.28 36.41 -0.21
C SER A 444 4.46 37.46 -1.30
N GLU A 445 3.38 37.88 -1.96
CA GLU A 445 3.44 38.85 -3.05
C GLU A 445 3.87 40.25 -2.54
N ASN A 446 3.41 40.69 -1.35
CA ASN A 446 3.82 41.94 -0.78
C ASN A 446 5.30 41.96 -0.36
N PHE A 447 5.87 40.81 -0.05
CA PHE A 447 7.33 40.68 0.16
C PHE A 447 8.11 40.46 -1.14
N GLY A 448 7.44 40.33 -2.27
CA GLY A 448 8.08 40.26 -3.60
C GLY A 448 8.33 38.86 -4.12
N TYR A 449 7.62 37.90 -3.57
CA TYR A 449 7.62 36.53 -4.08
C TYR A 449 6.48 36.34 -5.08
N THR A 450 6.64 35.40 -5.99
CA THR A 450 5.57 34.88 -6.83
C THR A 450 4.97 33.66 -6.17
N VAL A 451 3.66 33.43 -6.37
CA VAL A 451 2.94 32.28 -5.79
C VAL A 451 2.27 31.49 -6.91
N LYS A 452 2.71 30.26 -7.09
CA LYS A 452 2.10 29.30 -8.00
C LYS A 452 1.34 28.26 -7.17
N PHE A 453 0.08 28.07 -7.48
CA PHE A 453 -0.79 27.07 -6.87
C PHE A 453 -1.08 25.98 -7.91
N GLU A 454 -0.90 24.73 -7.51
CA GLU A 454 -1.24 23.56 -8.31
C GLU A 454 -2.06 22.57 -7.49
N LYS A 455 -3.20 22.20 -8.02
CA LYS A 455 -4.05 21.15 -7.49
C LYS A 455 -3.67 19.83 -8.16
N ALA A 456 -2.74 19.09 -7.54
CA ALA A 456 -2.30 17.80 -8.06
C ALA A 456 -3.39 16.71 -7.96
N SER A 457 -4.25 16.80 -6.92
CA SER A 457 -5.44 15.96 -6.74
C SER A 457 -6.42 16.66 -5.79
N PRO A 458 -7.67 16.15 -5.58
CA PRO A 458 -8.62 16.74 -4.63
C PRO A 458 -8.10 16.85 -3.20
N ILE A 459 -7.18 15.97 -2.83
CA ILE A 459 -6.62 15.88 -1.48
C ILE A 459 -5.14 16.26 -1.40
N PHE A 460 -4.53 16.76 -2.49
CA PHE A 460 -3.13 17.15 -2.50
C PHE A 460 -2.90 18.41 -3.33
N TYR A 461 -2.51 19.48 -2.66
CA TYR A 461 -2.21 20.78 -3.26
C TYR A 461 -0.76 21.15 -3.04
N THR A 462 -0.14 21.74 -4.05
CA THR A 462 1.21 22.29 -3.95
C THR A 462 1.17 23.81 -4.13
N ILE A 463 1.95 24.51 -3.32
CA ILE A 463 2.10 25.96 -3.40
C ILE A 463 3.59 26.29 -3.42
N GLU A 464 4.02 26.81 -4.56
CA GLU A 464 5.39 27.28 -4.75
C GLU A 464 5.45 28.78 -4.54
N VAL A 465 6.32 29.21 -3.63
CA VAL A 465 6.55 30.62 -3.27
C VAL A 465 8.00 30.95 -3.64
N ASN A 466 8.22 31.72 -4.71
CA ASN A 466 9.55 31.91 -5.26
C ASN A 466 9.88 33.38 -5.50
N ASN A 467 11.10 33.81 -5.13
CA ASN A 467 11.67 35.11 -5.48
C ASN A 467 12.99 34.96 -6.26
N ILE A 468 13.34 33.75 -6.63
CA ILE A 468 14.44 33.39 -7.52
C ILE A 468 13.89 32.64 -8.74
N SER A 469 14.68 32.51 -9.80
CA SER A 469 14.27 31.82 -11.03
C SER A 469 14.21 30.30 -10.88
N ASP A 470 13.42 29.64 -11.75
CA ASP A 470 13.33 28.17 -11.79
C ASP A 470 14.70 27.52 -12.02
N GLU A 471 15.59 28.16 -12.82
CA GLU A 471 16.95 27.67 -13.04
C GLU A 471 17.80 27.69 -11.75
N GLU A 472 17.63 28.73 -10.93
CA GLU A 472 18.31 28.84 -9.62
C GLU A 472 17.76 27.81 -8.64
N ILE A 473 16.45 27.57 -8.63
CA ILE A 473 15.81 26.52 -7.81
C ILE A 473 16.37 25.15 -8.21
N GLN A 474 16.40 24.84 -9.50
CA GLN A 474 16.93 23.56 -10.00
C GLN A 474 18.40 23.35 -9.60
N LYS A 475 19.26 24.38 -9.78
CA LYS A 475 20.66 24.30 -9.35
C LYS A 475 20.82 24.06 -7.85
N LYS A 476 19.95 24.68 -7.04
CA LYS A 476 19.93 24.49 -5.59
C LYS A 476 19.54 23.07 -5.21
N GLN A 477 18.49 22.51 -5.83
CA GLN A 477 18.04 21.14 -5.61
C GLN A 477 19.08 20.12 -6.03
N GLU A 478 19.75 20.33 -7.18
CA GLU A 478 20.86 19.46 -7.62
C GLU A 478 22.06 19.51 -6.65
N ALA A 479 22.34 20.67 -6.07
CA ALA A 479 23.39 20.81 -5.07
C ALA A 479 23.04 20.09 -3.76
N GLN A 480 21.81 20.22 -3.30
CA GLN A 480 21.30 19.54 -2.10
C GLN A 480 21.32 18.02 -2.28
N LEU A 481 20.91 17.53 -3.45
CA LEU A 481 20.93 16.09 -3.77
C LEU A 481 22.37 15.54 -3.72
N LYS A 482 23.33 16.28 -4.28
CA LYS A 482 24.75 15.88 -4.22
C LYS A 482 25.33 15.90 -2.81
N GLU A 483 24.88 16.82 -1.96
CA GLU A 483 25.28 16.86 -0.54
C GLU A 483 24.71 15.68 0.23
N LEU A 484 23.42 15.37 0.05
CA LEU A 484 22.76 14.20 0.63
C LEU A 484 23.43 12.88 0.20
N GLU A 485 23.75 12.73 -1.07
CA GLU A 485 24.50 11.58 -1.59
C GLU A 485 25.90 11.46 -0.97
N LYS A 486 26.53 12.58 -0.64
CA LYS A 486 27.84 12.60 0.01
C LYS A 486 27.75 12.27 1.50
N GLU A 487 26.72 12.77 2.18
CA GLU A 487 26.43 12.44 3.58
C GLU A 487 26.10 10.96 3.72
N MET A 488 25.25 10.39 2.89
CA MET A 488 24.93 8.97 2.86
C MET A 488 26.20 8.11 2.67
N LYS A 489 27.08 8.50 1.73
CA LYS A 489 28.36 7.81 1.48
C LYS A 489 29.37 7.95 2.65
N THR A 490 29.27 9.00 3.47
CA THR A 490 30.11 9.18 4.66
C THR A 490 29.57 8.40 5.86
N GLU A 491 28.26 8.36 6.06
CA GLU A 491 27.64 7.51 7.07
C GLU A 491 27.90 6.01 6.84
N ASP A 492 27.82 5.56 5.59
CA ASP A 492 28.16 4.17 5.24
C ASP A 492 29.64 3.85 5.48
N LYS A 493 30.54 4.82 5.26
CA LYS A 493 31.98 4.67 5.56
C LYS A 493 32.27 4.69 7.06
N GLU A 494 31.52 5.43 7.86
CA GLU A 494 31.66 5.43 9.32
C GLU A 494 31.07 4.17 9.94
N LYS A 495 29.92 3.71 9.49
CA LYS A 495 29.33 2.42 9.90
C LYS A 495 30.22 1.23 9.51
N SER A 496 30.86 1.27 8.34
CA SER A 496 31.82 0.24 7.93
C SER A 496 33.12 0.26 8.73
N LYS A 497 33.58 1.44 9.20
CA LYS A 497 34.74 1.57 10.10
C LYS A 497 34.44 1.15 11.53
N GLU A 498 33.25 1.35 12.01
CA GLU A 498 32.80 0.89 13.33
C GLU A 498 32.63 -0.62 13.35
N SER A 499 32.10 -1.21 12.28
CA SER A 499 32.07 -2.67 12.09
C SER A 499 33.49 -3.28 11.99
N ALA A 500 34.43 -2.63 11.30
CA ALA A 500 35.81 -3.08 11.20
C ALA A 500 36.58 -2.95 12.53
N LYS A 501 36.24 -1.99 13.39
CA LYS A 501 36.84 -1.89 14.75
C LYS A 501 36.31 -2.95 15.69
N SER A 502 35.09 -3.43 15.52
CA SER A 502 34.55 -4.54 16.33
C SER A 502 35.10 -5.93 15.93
N VAL A 503 35.64 -6.07 14.72
CA VAL A 503 36.28 -7.30 14.24
C VAL A 503 37.80 -7.34 14.52
N GLY A 504 38.41 -6.21 14.90
CA GLY A 504 39.86 -6.07 15.14
C GLY A 504 40.39 -6.50 16.53
N ILE A 505 39.55 -7.06 17.39
CA ILE A 505 39.97 -7.50 18.74
C ILE A 505 39.68 -8.99 18.96
N ILE A 506 40.11 -9.86 18.06
CA ILE A 506 40.31 -11.29 18.34
C ILE A 506 41.47 -11.78 17.43
N GLY A 507 42.68 -11.60 17.89
CA GLY A 507 43.86 -12.16 17.22
C GLY A 507 45.15 -11.83 17.97
N GLY A 508 45.37 -12.46 19.10
CA GLY A 508 46.64 -12.42 19.81
C GLY A 508 46.64 -13.48 20.92
N ALA A 509 47.54 -14.44 20.75
CA ALA A 509 47.68 -15.66 21.52
C ALA A 509 47.97 -15.44 23.02
N ASP A 510 47.61 -16.46 23.78
CA ASP A 510 48.15 -16.89 25.11
C ASP A 510 47.64 -16.15 26.38
N GLY A 511 47.00 -16.93 27.23
CA GLY A 511 46.91 -16.64 28.65
C GLY A 511 45.50 -16.75 29.25
N ALA A 512 45.27 -17.90 29.87
CA ALA A 512 44.11 -18.13 30.74
C ALA A 512 44.00 -17.06 31.84
N THR A 513 42.83 -16.38 31.91
CA THR A 513 42.40 -15.79 33.20
C THR A 513 40.88 -15.65 33.21
N SER A 514 40.28 -16.24 34.21
CA SER A 514 38.89 -16.17 34.59
C SER A 514 38.39 -14.74 34.80
N ILE A 515 37.24 -14.36 34.20
CA ILE A 515 36.54 -13.15 34.61
C ILE A 515 35.14 -13.53 35.09
N GLN A 516 34.93 -13.25 36.37
CA GLN A 516 33.63 -13.30 37.04
C GLN A 516 32.73 -12.21 36.51
N THR A 517 31.50 -12.58 36.15
CA THR A 517 30.39 -11.67 35.90
C THR A 517 29.92 -10.99 37.19
N LYS A 518 29.88 -9.67 37.19
CA LYS A 518 29.05 -8.90 38.12
C LYS A 518 27.99 -8.15 37.30
N ALA A 519 26.75 -8.49 37.58
CA ALA A 519 25.58 -7.77 37.16
C ALA A 519 25.50 -6.38 37.84
N LYS A 520 25.10 -5.38 37.06
CA LYS A 520 24.24 -4.32 37.49
C LYS A 520 23.39 -3.87 36.30
#